data_40289c517d5cd93c25a5f3ed02ffcc23
#
_entry.id   40289c517d5cd93c25a5f3ed02ffcc23
#
_cell.length_a   1.000
_cell.length_b   1.000
_cell.length_c   1.000
_cell.angle_alpha   90.00
_cell.angle_beta   90.00
_cell.angle_gamma   90.00
#
_symmetry.space_group_name_H-M   'P 1'
#
loop_
_entity.id
_entity.type
_entity.pdbx_description
1 polymer ?
#
loop_
_entity_poly.entity_id
_entity_poly.type
_entity_poly.pdbx_seq_one_letter_code
_entity_poly.pdbx_strand_id
1 'polypeptide(L)'
;MNSKYEISTKENREFLKASCEELLNFGHRFPSPNGGSYYLGDDGTPWKDRNRETWITCRMAHVYSLGLMLGHEGSGELADAALKGLKGELHDEKNGGWYAGCLLYTSPSPRDTR
;
A
#
# COMPACT_ATOMS: atom_id res chain seq x y z
N MET A 1 20.04 20.56 -21.53
CA MET A 1 19.46 19.64 -20.53
C MET A 1 17.97 19.92 -20.36
N ASN A 2 17.18 18.89 -20.21
CA ASN A 2 15.74 19.05 -20.04
C ASN A 2 15.43 19.48 -18.60
N SER A 3 14.92 20.72 -18.44
CA SER A 3 14.72 21.32 -17.12
C SER A 3 13.70 20.60 -16.25
N LYS A 4 12.76 19.85 -16.85
CA LYS A 4 11.76 19.14 -16.04
C LYS A 4 12.37 18.00 -15.22
N TYR A 5 13.61 17.61 -15.49
CA TYR A 5 14.28 16.57 -14.71
C TYR A 5 15.27 17.12 -13.70
N GLU A 6 15.42 18.43 -13.61
CA GLU A 6 16.27 19.04 -12.59
C GLU A 6 15.51 19.23 -11.32
N ILE A 7 16.07 18.80 -10.19
CA ILE A 7 15.38 18.74 -8.90
C ILE A 7 14.77 20.07 -8.49
N SER A 8 15.47 21.16 -8.71
CA SER A 8 15.06 22.45 -8.18
C SER A 8 14.14 23.26 -9.10
N THR A 9 13.82 22.75 -10.29
CA THR A 9 13.02 23.53 -11.22
C THR A 9 11.52 23.34 -10.96
N LYS A 10 10.76 24.37 -11.34
CA LYS A 10 9.29 24.32 -11.26
C LYS A 10 8.74 23.21 -12.14
N GLU A 11 9.29 23.05 -13.34
CA GLU A 11 8.82 22.02 -14.27
C GLU A 11 9.01 20.62 -13.70
N ASN A 12 10.13 20.37 -13.02
CA ASN A 12 10.37 19.09 -12.40
C ASN A 12 9.41 18.84 -11.24
N ARG A 13 9.15 19.87 -10.42
CA ARG A 13 8.20 19.73 -9.33
C ARG A 13 6.80 19.40 -9.84
N GLU A 14 6.38 20.05 -10.92
CA GLU A 14 5.07 19.77 -11.52
C GLU A 14 5.02 18.36 -12.11
N PHE A 15 6.10 17.93 -12.76
CA PHE A 15 6.22 16.58 -13.30
C PHE A 15 6.12 15.54 -12.18
N LEU A 16 6.86 15.73 -11.11
CA LEU A 16 6.84 14.79 -9.98
C LEU A 16 5.48 14.76 -9.31
N LYS A 17 4.84 15.91 -9.16
CA LYS A 17 3.51 15.97 -8.58
C LYS A 17 2.49 15.20 -9.42
N ALA A 18 2.52 15.40 -10.73
CA ALA A 18 1.63 14.67 -11.63
C ALA A 18 1.89 13.17 -11.59
N SER A 19 3.16 12.76 -11.55
CA SER A 19 3.52 11.35 -11.45
C SER A 19 3.05 10.74 -10.14
N CYS A 20 3.17 11.46 -9.03
CA CYS A 20 2.66 10.99 -7.73
C CYS A 20 1.15 10.79 -7.78
N GLU A 21 0.42 11.73 -8.37
CA GLU A 21 -1.04 11.63 -8.49
C GLU A 21 -1.43 10.39 -9.30
N GLU A 22 -0.76 10.14 -10.40
CA GLU A 22 -1.03 8.96 -11.23
C GLU A 22 -0.79 7.66 -10.47
N LEU A 23 0.32 7.58 -9.73
CA LEU A 23 0.66 6.39 -8.97
C LEU A 23 -0.31 6.17 -7.81
N LEU A 24 -0.69 7.23 -7.10
CA LEU A 24 -1.64 7.13 -6.02
C LEU A 24 -3.01 6.68 -6.54
N ASN A 25 -3.44 7.22 -7.67
CA ASN A 25 -4.70 6.80 -8.28
C ASN A 25 -4.65 5.34 -8.77
N PHE A 26 -3.53 4.93 -9.32
CA PHE A 26 -3.35 3.55 -9.80
C PHE A 26 -3.55 2.55 -8.66
N GLY A 27 -3.06 2.86 -7.48
CA GLY A 27 -3.07 1.93 -6.36
C GLY A 27 -4.37 1.87 -5.55
N HIS A 28 -5.40 2.62 -5.90
CA HIS A 28 -6.60 2.75 -5.07
C HIS A 28 -7.33 1.44 -4.77
N ARG A 29 -7.14 0.40 -5.57
CA ARG A 29 -7.83 -0.87 -5.37
C ARG A 29 -7.04 -1.89 -4.55
N PHE A 30 -5.98 -1.45 -3.88
CA PHE A 30 -5.15 -2.37 -3.11
C PHE A 30 -5.84 -2.96 -1.87
N PRO A 31 -6.78 -2.26 -1.19
CA PRO A 31 -7.25 -2.75 0.10
C PRO A 31 -8.07 -4.02 0.01
N SER A 32 -7.76 -4.96 0.91
CA SER A 32 -8.60 -6.12 1.16
C SER A 32 -9.72 -5.72 2.12
N PRO A 33 -10.92 -6.36 2.04
CA PRO A 33 -12.00 -6.06 2.99
C PRO A 33 -11.62 -6.22 4.45
N ASN A 34 -10.71 -7.14 4.75
CA ASN A 34 -10.25 -7.38 6.12
C ASN A 34 -8.99 -6.59 6.46
N GLY A 35 -8.57 -5.71 5.58
CA GLY A 35 -7.37 -4.92 5.77
C GLY A 35 -6.16 -5.54 5.09
N GLY A 36 -5.12 -4.75 4.92
CA GLY A 36 -3.93 -5.18 4.23
C GLY A 36 -4.02 -4.95 2.72
N SER A 37 -2.93 -5.22 2.04
CA SER A 37 -2.81 -4.91 0.62
C SER A 37 -2.75 -6.16 -0.23
N TYR A 38 -3.64 -6.21 -1.23
CA TYR A 38 -3.48 -7.15 -2.33
C TYR A 38 -2.30 -6.73 -3.21
N TYR A 39 -1.73 -7.68 -3.95
CA TYR A 39 -0.94 -7.35 -5.12
C TYR A 39 -1.87 -6.82 -6.21
N LEU A 40 -1.36 -5.90 -7.01
CA LEU A 40 -2.09 -5.37 -8.15
C LEU A 40 -1.43 -5.80 -9.44
N GLY A 41 -2.25 -6.13 -10.44
CA GLY A 41 -1.76 -6.39 -11.79
C GLY A 41 -1.37 -5.08 -12.49
N ASP A 42 -0.91 -5.21 -13.72
CA ASP A 42 -0.43 -4.07 -14.49
C ASP A 42 -1.51 -3.01 -14.76
N ASP A 43 -2.76 -3.43 -14.71
CA ASP A 43 -3.91 -2.53 -14.91
C ASP A 43 -4.53 -2.06 -13.59
N GLY A 44 -3.90 -2.40 -12.45
CA GLY A 44 -4.42 -2.04 -11.14
C GLY A 44 -5.47 -3.00 -10.59
N THR A 45 -5.74 -4.10 -11.27
CA THR A 45 -6.71 -5.10 -10.79
C THR A 45 -6.11 -5.90 -9.63
N PRO A 46 -6.84 -6.03 -8.49
CA PRO A 46 -6.31 -6.79 -7.35
C PRO A 46 -6.21 -8.28 -7.63
N TRP A 47 -5.11 -8.87 -7.23
CA TRP A 47 -4.90 -10.32 -7.29
C TRP A 47 -5.38 -10.94 -5.98
N LYS A 48 -6.66 -11.26 -5.90
CA LYS A 48 -7.30 -11.70 -4.66
C LYS A 48 -6.91 -13.10 -4.20
N ASP A 49 -6.32 -13.89 -5.08
CA ASP A 49 -5.87 -15.24 -4.77
C ASP A 49 -4.42 -15.31 -4.27
N ARG A 50 -3.74 -14.18 -4.19
CA ARG A 50 -2.39 -14.11 -3.64
C ARG A 50 -2.41 -13.61 -2.20
N ASN A 51 -1.37 -13.98 -1.46
CA ASN A 51 -1.21 -13.51 -0.07
C ASN A 51 -1.17 -11.99 -0.01
N ARG A 52 -1.80 -11.45 1.03
CA ARG A 52 -1.61 -10.06 1.43
C ARG A 52 -0.36 -10.03 2.29
N GLU A 53 0.71 -9.47 1.78
CA GLU A 53 1.99 -9.51 2.47
C GLU A 53 2.20 -8.29 3.34
N THR A 54 2.86 -8.51 4.48
CA THR A 54 3.10 -7.46 5.47
C THR A 54 3.96 -6.34 4.90
N TRP A 55 5.01 -6.67 4.15
CA TRP A 55 5.90 -5.63 3.63
C TRP A 55 5.21 -4.73 2.61
N ILE A 56 4.36 -5.30 1.75
CA ILE A 56 3.57 -4.51 0.80
C ILE A 56 2.57 -3.65 1.55
N THR A 57 1.91 -4.23 2.57
CA THR A 57 0.93 -3.52 3.38
C THR A 57 1.57 -2.33 4.10
N CYS A 58 2.75 -2.52 4.68
CA CYS A 58 3.48 -1.43 5.32
C CYS A 58 3.81 -0.32 4.32
N ARG A 59 4.22 -0.72 3.11
CA ARG A 59 4.54 0.24 2.06
C ARG A 59 3.32 1.06 1.67
N MET A 60 2.16 0.41 1.53
CA MET A 60 0.92 1.11 1.19
C MET A 60 0.47 2.06 2.31
N ALA A 61 0.62 1.64 3.57
CA ALA A 61 0.33 2.52 4.69
C ALA A 61 1.20 3.78 4.64
N HIS A 62 2.48 3.62 4.36
CA HIS A 62 3.42 4.74 4.26
C HIS A 62 3.08 5.64 3.07
N VAL A 63 2.91 5.05 1.90
CA VAL A 63 2.66 5.82 0.66
C VAL A 63 1.38 6.64 0.77
N TYR A 64 0.29 6.04 1.25
CA TYR A 64 -0.97 6.77 1.35
C TYR A 64 -1.04 7.71 2.54
N SER A 65 -0.21 7.50 3.57
CA SER A 65 -0.02 8.52 4.60
C SER A 65 0.66 9.77 4.02
N LEU A 66 1.67 9.57 3.18
CA LEU A 66 2.28 10.69 2.45
C LEU A 66 1.28 11.32 1.48
N GLY A 67 0.45 10.52 0.83
CA GLY A 67 -0.60 11.03 -0.05
C GLY A 67 -1.56 11.94 0.68
N LEU A 68 -1.94 11.57 1.91
CA LEU A 68 -2.79 12.42 2.74
C LEU A 68 -2.12 13.75 3.03
N MET A 69 -0.83 13.72 3.40
CA MET A 69 -0.07 14.95 3.69
C MET A 69 0.05 15.85 2.46
N LEU A 70 0.08 15.25 1.27
CA LEU A 70 0.15 15.99 0.01
C LEU A 70 -1.21 16.47 -0.49
N GLY A 71 -2.28 16.12 0.22
CA GLY A 71 -3.63 16.54 -0.15
C GLY A 71 -4.30 15.65 -1.17
N HIS A 72 -3.80 14.44 -1.41
CA HIS A 72 -4.46 13.51 -2.35
C HIS A 72 -5.71 12.95 -1.70
N GLU A 73 -6.85 13.14 -2.36
CA GLU A 73 -8.15 12.76 -1.84
C GLU A 73 -8.27 11.24 -1.71
N GLY A 74 -8.82 10.79 -0.58
CA GLY A 74 -9.03 9.37 -0.30
C GLY A 74 -7.84 8.65 0.28
N SER A 75 -6.66 9.30 0.36
CA SER A 75 -5.45 8.65 0.87
C SER A 75 -5.56 8.26 2.33
N GLY A 76 -6.26 9.04 3.14
CA GLY A 76 -6.41 8.73 4.57
C GLY A 76 -7.11 7.41 4.80
N GLU A 77 -8.22 7.18 4.10
CA GLU A 77 -8.98 5.94 4.20
C GLU A 77 -8.15 4.76 3.70
N LEU A 78 -7.37 4.96 2.65
CA LEU A 78 -6.51 3.90 2.12
C LEU A 78 -5.38 3.54 3.09
N ALA A 79 -4.77 4.54 3.71
CA ALA A 79 -3.76 4.31 4.74
C ALA A 79 -4.35 3.55 5.93
N ASP A 80 -5.56 3.93 6.35
CA ASP A 80 -6.25 3.25 7.44
C ASP A 80 -6.57 1.79 7.09
N ALA A 81 -6.94 1.51 5.85
CA ALA A 81 -7.20 0.15 5.39
C ALA A 81 -5.94 -0.71 5.49
N ALA A 82 -4.78 -0.15 5.11
CA ALA A 82 -3.53 -0.87 5.25
C ALA A 82 -3.19 -1.13 6.72
N LEU A 83 -3.34 -0.11 7.58
CA LEU A 83 -3.08 -0.25 9.01
C LEU A 83 -4.01 -1.26 9.66
N LYS A 84 -5.25 -1.35 9.20
CA LYS A 84 -6.19 -2.34 9.70
C LYS A 84 -5.65 -3.76 9.53
N GLY A 85 -5.02 -4.04 8.39
CA GLY A 85 -4.39 -5.35 8.18
C GLY A 85 -3.21 -5.59 9.12
N LEU A 86 -2.41 -4.56 9.35
CA LEU A 86 -1.25 -4.69 10.26
C LEU A 86 -1.66 -4.89 11.71
N LYS A 87 -2.79 -4.32 12.12
CA LYS A 87 -3.32 -4.50 13.48
C LYS A 87 -4.17 -5.74 13.61
N GLY A 88 -4.63 -6.31 12.51
CA GLY A 88 -5.55 -7.43 12.48
C GLY A 88 -4.90 -8.72 12.00
N GLU A 89 -5.31 -9.18 10.82
CA GLU A 89 -4.94 -10.52 10.34
C GLU A 89 -3.45 -10.76 10.13
N LEU A 90 -2.68 -9.72 9.87
CA LEU A 90 -1.23 -9.85 9.69
C LEU A 90 -0.47 -9.88 11.02
N HIS A 91 -1.12 -9.50 12.11
CA HIS A 91 -0.49 -9.50 13.42
C HIS A 91 -0.63 -10.86 14.09
N ASP A 92 0.46 -11.38 14.64
CA ASP A 92 0.45 -12.65 15.39
C ASP A 92 0.15 -12.35 16.85
N GLU A 93 -1.13 -12.41 17.22
CA GLU A 93 -1.54 -12.08 18.57
C GLU A 93 -1.07 -13.09 19.61
N LYS A 94 -0.81 -14.32 19.16
CA LYS A 94 -0.39 -15.39 20.07
C LYS A 94 1.08 -15.28 20.44
N ASN A 95 1.93 -15.01 19.48
CA ASN A 95 3.39 -15.03 19.67
C ASN A 95 4.04 -13.66 19.59
N GLY A 96 3.28 -12.64 19.23
CA GLY A 96 3.81 -11.32 18.94
C GLY A 96 4.41 -11.24 17.55
N GLY A 97 4.63 -10.03 17.07
CA GLY A 97 5.17 -9.81 15.72
C GLY A 97 4.13 -9.97 14.64
N TRP A 98 4.60 -10.17 13.43
CA TRP A 98 3.74 -10.19 12.25
C TRP A 98 4.06 -11.37 11.36
N TYR A 99 3.02 -11.92 10.71
CA TYR A 99 3.21 -12.92 9.67
C TYR A 99 3.81 -12.27 8.43
N ALA A 100 4.51 -13.05 7.60
CA ALA A 100 4.97 -12.55 6.31
C ALA A 100 3.78 -12.20 5.40
N GLY A 101 2.72 -13.00 5.47
CA GLY A 101 1.50 -12.74 4.70
C GLY A 101 0.38 -13.64 5.16
N CYS A 102 -0.83 -13.37 4.64
CA CYS A 102 -1.96 -14.23 4.91
C CYS A 102 -2.96 -14.19 3.75
N LEU A 103 -3.65 -15.31 3.54
CA LEU A 103 -4.72 -15.40 2.55
C LEU A 103 -6.02 -14.92 3.17
N LEU A 104 -6.90 -14.36 2.31
CA LEU A 104 -8.15 -13.78 2.75
C LEU A 104 -9.04 -14.78 3.50
N TYR A 105 -9.05 -16.03 3.07
CA TYR A 105 -9.98 -17.03 3.55
C TYR A 105 -9.33 -18.14 4.37
N THR A 106 -8.05 -17.99 4.71
CA THR A 106 -7.34 -18.97 5.52
C THR A 106 -6.65 -18.27 6.70
N SER A 107 -6.50 -19.01 7.81
CA SER A 107 -5.72 -18.52 8.92
C SER A 107 -4.24 -18.53 8.55
N PRO A 108 -3.45 -17.55 9.02
CA PRO A 108 -2.01 -17.59 8.82
C PRO A 108 -1.41 -18.84 9.44
N SER A 109 -0.50 -19.48 8.70
CA SER A 109 0.20 -20.66 9.18
C SER A 109 1.57 -20.25 9.74
N PRO A 110 2.22 -21.16 10.51
CA PRO A 110 3.58 -20.87 11.00
C PRO A 110 4.58 -20.55 9.89
N ARG A 111 4.34 -21.05 8.67
CA ARG A 111 5.23 -20.76 7.54
C ARG A 111 5.10 -19.35 7.01
N ASP A 112 4.03 -18.65 7.37
CA ASP A 112 3.81 -17.27 6.95
C ASP A 112 4.51 -16.28 7.89
N THR A 113 5.11 -16.75 8.96
CA THR A 113 5.87 -15.91 9.87
C THR A 113 7.33 -15.81 9.45
N ARG A 114 7.94 -14.71 9.73
CA ARG A 114 9.36 -14.49 9.49
C ARG A 114 10.01 -13.88 10.69
#